data_84643fe7411300a5c924a2a4a5134d6f
#
_entry.id   84643fe7411300a5c924a2a4a5134d6f
#
_cell.length_a   1.000
_cell.length_b   1.000
_cell.length_c   1.000
_cell.angle_alpha   90.00
_cell.angle_beta   90.00
_cell.angle_gamma   90.00
#
_symmetry.space_group_name_H-M   'P 1'
#
loop_
_entity.id
_entity.type
_entity.pdbx_description
1 polymer ?
#
loop_
_entity_poly.entity_id
_entity_poly.type
_entity_poly.pdbx_seq_one_letter_code
_entity_poly.pdbx_strand_id
1 'polypeptide(L)'
;LKTIRRQMRECQEDVAAYSPNALVLIDYPGFNMKMARWAKEHGIRTIYYIAPKVWAWREWRVKNIHRFVDLLLIIFPFERNYFANKGIQAVFEGNPLEDAIEARRTTLPSPEAYRKQNGLDDRPIIALLAGSRRGEIRDNLPLMARLSEKFPDYQFVVAGVHWLDKSLYEKYMTGSSIRYVCDQTYETLAAAEAAVVTSGTATLE
;
A
#
# COMPACT_ATOMS: atom_id res chain seq x y z
N LEU A 1 20.51 8.63 5.35
CA LEU A 1 21.33 8.32 4.16
C LEU A 1 22.45 7.32 4.47
N LYS A 2 23.19 7.46 5.59
CA LYS A 2 24.26 6.51 5.96
C LYS A 2 23.75 5.08 6.18
N THR A 3 22.61 4.92 6.85
CA THR A 3 21.95 3.62 7.11
C THR A 3 21.57 2.90 5.80
N ILE A 4 20.91 3.60 4.86
CA ILE A 4 20.51 2.99 3.58
C ILE A 4 21.73 2.57 2.75
N ARG A 5 22.83 3.35 2.78
CA ARG A 5 24.08 2.97 2.07
C ARG A 5 24.71 1.73 2.69
N ARG A 6 24.69 1.60 4.02
CA ARG A 6 25.18 0.42 4.70
C ARG A 6 24.35 -0.80 4.34
N GLN A 7 23.03 -0.72 4.47
CA GLN A 7 22.11 -1.80 4.09
C GLN A 7 22.26 -2.22 2.63
N MET A 8 22.50 -1.27 1.73
CA MET A 8 22.75 -1.56 0.32
C MET A 8 24.00 -2.41 0.13
N ARG A 9 25.09 -2.08 0.82
CA ARG A 9 26.34 -2.83 0.74
C ARG A 9 26.19 -4.21 1.36
N GLU A 10 25.61 -4.30 2.55
CA GLU A 10 25.32 -5.58 3.23
C GLU A 10 24.49 -6.51 2.31
N CYS A 11 23.43 -6.00 1.70
CA CYS A 11 22.59 -6.76 0.76
C CYS A 11 23.39 -7.21 -0.48
N GLN A 12 24.29 -6.38 -1.02
CA GLN A 12 25.16 -6.75 -2.14
C GLN A 12 26.15 -7.85 -1.77
N GLU A 13 26.74 -7.76 -0.58
CA GLU A 13 27.67 -8.77 -0.03
C GLU A 13 26.93 -10.10 0.18
N ASP A 14 25.73 -10.08 0.76
CA ASP A 14 24.90 -11.27 0.96
C ASP A 14 24.51 -11.95 -0.37
N VAL A 15 24.06 -11.17 -1.36
CA VAL A 15 23.71 -11.68 -2.68
C VAL A 15 24.92 -12.26 -3.39
N ALA A 16 26.09 -11.61 -3.30
CA ALA A 16 27.32 -12.11 -3.88
C ALA A 16 27.77 -13.43 -3.23
N ALA A 17 27.68 -13.54 -1.90
CA ALA A 17 28.01 -14.76 -1.16
C ALA A 17 27.06 -15.91 -1.46
N TYR A 18 25.75 -15.62 -1.61
CA TYR A 18 24.74 -16.61 -1.98
C TYR A 18 24.84 -17.07 -3.44
N SER A 19 25.37 -16.21 -4.33
CA SER A 19 25.56 -16.48 -5.76
C SER A 19 24.30 -17.00 -6.49
N PRO A 20 23.18 -16.27 -6.46
CA PRO A 20 21.92 -16.73 -7.06
C PRO A 20 21.95 -16.66 -8.57
N ASN A 21 21.18 -17.54 -9.24
CA ASN A 21 20.95 -17.48 -10.69
C ASN A 21 20.07 -16.28 -11.09
N ALA A 22 19.21 -15.80 -10.19
CA ALA A 22 18.34 -14.66 -10.42
C ALA A 22 18.06 -13.93 -9.11
N LEU A 23 17.88 -12.61 -9.19
CA LEU A 23 17.50 -11.74 -8.08
C LEU A 23 16.09 -11.22 -8.32
N VAL A 24 15.16 -11.55 -7.42
CA VAL A 24 13.79 -11.04 -7.43
C VAL A 24 13.72 -9.78 -6.56
N LEU A 25 13.34 -8.68 -7.17
CA LEU A 25 13.22 -7.36 -6.56
C LEU A 25 11.74 -7.00 -6.44
N ILE A 26 11.25 -6.77 -5.22
CA ILE A 26 9.83 -6.52 -4.97
C ILE A 26 9.65 -5.06 -4.57
N ASP A 27 8.87 -4.28 -5.36
CA ASP A 27 8.56 -2.87 -5.10
C ASP A 27 9.79 -2.02 -4.70
N TYR A 28 9.66 -1.07 -3.80
CA TYR A 28 10.69 -0.19 -3.20
C TYR A 28 11.73 0.34 -4.20
N PRO A 29 11.31 1.10 -5.20
CA PRO A 29 12.15 1.44 -6.38
C PRO A 29 13.38 2.28 -6.05
N GLY A 30 13.38 2.98 -4.93
CA GLY A 30 14.53 3.77 -4.48
C GLY A 30 15.76 2.94 -4.14
N PHE A 31 15.55 1.74 -3.65
CA PHE A 31 16.57 0.75 -3.29
C PHE A 31 16.75 -0.27 -4.41
N ASN A 32 15.66 -0.91 -4.81
CA ASN A 32 15.68 -2.06 -5.72
C ASN A 32 16.19 -1.72 -7.13
N MET A 33 15.98 -0.51 -7.65
CA MET A 33 16.59 -0.11 -8.93
C MET A 33 18.12 0.01 -8.87
N LYS A 34 18.69 0.29 -7.70
CA LYS A 34 20.15 0.26 -7.51
C LYS A 34 20.67 -1.16 -7.41
N MET A 35 19.92 -2.04 -6.73
CA MET A 35 20.22 -3.47 -6.69
C MET A 35 20.12 -4.10 -8.08
N ALA A 36 19.10 -3.75 -8.88
CA ALA A 36 18.96 -4.21 -10.27
C ALA A 36 20.18 -3.83 -11.11
N ARG A 37 20.64 -2.58 -10.99
CA ARG A 37 21.85 -2.13 -11.69
C ARG A 37 23.07 -2.94 -11.26
N TRP A 38 23.30 -3.09 -9.96
CA TRP A 38 24.42 -3.83 -9.42
C TRP A 38 24.38 -5.30 -9.84
N ALA A 39 23.23 -5.95 -9.74
CA ALA A 39 23.05 -7.35 -10.16
C ALA A 39 23.36 -7.55 -11.65
N LYS A 40 22.89 -6.64 -12.51
CA LYS A 40 23.18 -6.66 -13.95
C LYS A 40 24.68 -6.51 -14.25
N GLU A 41 25.38 -5.63 -13.50
CA GLU A 41 26.83 -5.43 -13.62
C GLU A 41 27.63 -6.69 -13.15
N HIS A 42 27.00 -7.57 -12.34
CA HIS A 42 27.57 -8.83 -11.87
C HIS A 42 27.03 -10.07 -12.58
N GLY A 43 26.31 -9.89 -13.70
CA GLY A 43 25.81 -11.00 -14.52
C GLY A 43 24.63 -11.77 -13.88
N ILE A 44 24.00 -11.24 -12.84
CA ILE A 44 22.86 -11.84 -12.18
C ILE A 44 21.58 -11.39 -12.89
N ARG A 45 20.74 -12.35 -13.30
CA ARG A 45 19.42 -12.07 -13.90
C ARG A 45 18.52 -11.37 -12.92
N THR A 46 17.81 -10.32 -13.38
CA THR A 46 16.92 -9.51 -12.54
C THR A 46 15.46 -9.67 -12.93
N ILE A 47 14.64 -9.98 -11.92
CA ILE A 47 13.18 -10.05 -12.04
C ILE A 47 12.63 -8.95 -11.12
N TYR A 48 11.83 -8.04 -11.67
CA TYR A 48 11.24 -6.97 -10.88
C TYR A 48 9.73 -7.16 -10.77
N TYR A 49 9.24 -7.37 -9.56
CA TYR A 49 7.82 -7.53 -9.25
C TYR A 49 7.27 -6.27 -8.59
N ILE A 50 6.07 -5.87 -8.93
CA ILE A 50 5.43 -4.61 -8.55
C ILE A 50 6.22 -3.43 -9.14
N ALA A 51 6.08 -3.24 -10.44
CA ALA A 51 6.81 -2.23 -11.21
C ALA A 51 6.72 -0.83 -10.57
N PRO A 52 7.80 -0.03 -10.62
CA PRO A 52 7.74 1.37 -10.22
C PRO A 52 6.65 2.11 -10.99
N LYS A 53 5.80 2.88 -10.30
CA LYS A 53 4.70 3.66 -10.91
C LYS A 53 5.24 4.86 -11.72
N VAL A 54 6.09 4.58 -12.71
CA VAL A 54 6.77 5.59 -13.55
C VAL A 54 5.81 6.36 -14.45
N TRP A 55 4.65 5.79 -14.75
CA TRP A 55 3.56 6.44 -15.48
C TRP A 55 2.90 7.59 -14.70
N ALA A 56 2.95 7.55 -13.36
CA ALA A 56 2.40 8.61 -12.50
C ALA A 56 3.42 9.73 -12.25
N TRP A 57 4.70 9.37 -12.15
CA TRP A 57 5.76 10.33 -11.84
C TRP A 57 7.15 9.72 -12.13
N ARG A 58 8.15 10.57 -12.44
CA ARG A 58 9.54 10.16 -12.73
C ARG A 58 9.66 9.19 -13.91
N GLU A 59 8.99 9.47 -15.00
CA GLU A 59 9.03 8.68 -16.24
C GLU A 59 10.47 8.41 -16.76
N TRP A 60 11.41 9.29 -16.47
CA TRP A 60 12.82 9.10 -16.81
C TRP A 60 13.43 7.78 -16.29
N ARG A 61 12.83 7.16 -15.25
CA ARG A 61 13.26 5.86 -14.72
C ARG A 61 12.98 4.69 -15.66
N VAL A 62 12.11 4.83 -16.63
CA VAL A 62 11.83 3.81 -17.65
C VAL A 62 13.12 3.34 -18.33
N LYS A 63 14.04 4.25 -18.61
CA LYS A 63 15.36 3.91 -19.20
C LYS A 63 16.15 2.95 -18.30
N ASN A 64 16.07 3.11 -17.00
CA ASN A 64 16.77 2.24 -16.05
C ASN A 64 16.09 0.86 -15.96
N ILE A 65 14.75 0.80 -16.00
CA ILE A 65 14.01 -0.45 -16.06
C ILE A 65 14.43 -1.22 -17.31
N HIS A 66 14.38 -0.59 -18.48
CA HIS A 66 14.79 -1.21 -19.75
C HIS A 66 16.24 -1.73 -19.71
N ARG A 67 17.15 -1.02 -19.04
CA ARG A 67 18.57 -1.36 -18.99
C ARG A 67 18.91 -2.45 -17.98
N PHE A 68 18.23 -2.49 -16.83
CA PHE A 68 18.67 -3.24 -15.66
C PHE A 68 17.67 -4.32 -15.21
N VAL A 69 16.51 -4.45 -15.86
CA VAL A 69 15.49 -5.44 -15.49
C VAL A 69 15.29 -6.40 -16.67
N ASP A 70 15.49 -7.68 -16.44
CA ASP A 70 15.36 -8.71 -17.47
C ASP A 70 13.92 -9.22 -17.61
N LEU A 71 13.15 -9.23 -16.50
CA LEU A 71 11.73 -9.58 -16.47
C LEU A 71 10.98 -8.60 -15.57
N LEU A 72 10.01 -7.91 -16.14
CA LEU A 72 9.16 -6.99 -15.41
C LEU A 72 7.77 -7.59 -15.19
N LEU A 73 7.42 -7.83 -13.92
CA LEU A 73 6.10 -8.30 -13.50
C LEU A 73 5.29 -7.13 -12.95
N ILE A 74 4.14 -6.88 -13.58
CA ILE A 74 3.25 -5.75 -13.28
C ILE A 74 1.98 -6.22 -12.58
N ILE A 75 1.36 -5.33 -11.82
CA ILE A 75 0.15 -5.61 -11.04
C ILE A 75 -1.10 -4.90 -11.55
N PHE A 76 -0.96 -4.03 -12.56
CA PHE A 76 -2.09 -3.38 -13.21
C PHE A 76 -2.13 -3.73 -14.70
N PRO A 77 -3.28 -4.17 -15.26
CA PRO A 77 -3.40 -4.56 -16.66
C PRO A 77 -3.00 -3.45 -17.64
N PHE A 78 -3.32 -2.18 -17.34
CA PHE A 78 -2.99 -1.05 -18.20
C PHE A 78 -1.49 -0.78 -18.34
N GLU A 79 -0.68 -1.21 -17.36
CA GLU A 79 0.78 -1.05 -17.40
C GLU A 79 1.41 -1.84 -18.54
N ARG A 80 0.76 -2.93 -19.01
CA ARG A 80 1.23 -3.71 -20.15
C ARG A 80 1.40 -2.83 -21.40
N ASN A 81 0.36 -2.08 -21.75
CA ASN A 81 0.39 -1.19 -22.90
C ASN A 81 1.36 -0.02 -22.70
N TYR A 82 1.42 0.53 -21.47
CA TYR A 82 2.34 1.60 -21.14
C TYR A 82 3.81 1.18 -21.36
N PHE A 83 4.22 0.04 -20.81
CA PHE A 83 5.58 -0.45 -20.95
C PHE A 83 5.89 -0.95 -22.37
N ALA A 84 4.95 -1.57 -23.07
CA ALA A 84 5.10 -1.97 -24.47
C ALA A 84 5.42 -0.76 -25.38
N ASN A 85 4.72 0.38 -25.19
CA ASN A 85 4.98 1.62 -25.91
C ASN A 85 6.38 2.23 -25.60
N LYS A 86 7.05 1.76 -24.55
CA LYS A 86 8.41 2.15 -24.18
C LYS A 86 9.45 1.05 -24.53
N GLY A 87 9.06 0.05 -25.31
CA GLY A 87 9.93 -1.06 -25.73
C GLY A 87 10.26 -2.06 -24.62
N ILE A 88 9.48 -2.09 -23.54
CA ILE A 88 9.66 -3.03 -22.41
C ILE A 88 8.52 -4.05 -22.43
N GLN A 89 8.88 -5.34 -22.52
CA GLN A 89 7.91 -6.41 -22.30
C GLN A 89 7.64 -6.58 -20.81
N ALA A 90 6.39 -6.35 -20.42
CA ALA A 90 5.93 -6.53 -19.05
C ALA A 90 4.86 -7.62 -19.00
N VAL A 91 4.93 -8.47 -17.98
CA VAL A 91 4.00 -9.58 -17.77
C VAL A 91 3.06 -9.23 -16.63
N PHE A 92 1.76 -9.38 -16.86
CA PHE A 92 0.74 -9.20 -15.83
C PHE A 92 0.38 -10.57 -15.25
N GLU A 93 0.68 -10.77 -13.97
CA GLU A 93 0.42 -12.01 -13.22
C GLU A 93 -0.65 -11.83 -12.13
N GLY A 94 -1.43 -10.76 -12.20
CA GLY A 94 -2.43 -10.42 -11.19
C GLY A 94 -1.92 -9.39 -10.17
N ASN A 95 -2.82 -9.03 -9.25
CA ASN A 95 -2.52 -8.11 -8.17
C ASN A 95 -2.54 -8.88 -6.84
N PRO A 96 -1.46 -8.91 -6.06
CA PRO A 96 -1.40 -9.65 -4.79
C PRO A 96 -2.40 -9.15 -3.74
N LEU A 97 -2.92 -7.93 -3.91
CA LEU A 97 -3.97 -7.41 -3.05
C LEU A 97 -5.30 -8.14 -3.27
N GLU A 98 -5.59 -8.57 -4.50
CA GLU A 98 -6.79 -9.36 -4.82
C GLU A 98 -6.79 -10.69 -4.05
N ASP A 99 -5.66 -11.39 -4.04
CA ASP A 99 -5.49 -12.64 -3.26
C ASP A 99 -5.67 -12.39 -1.75
N ALA A 100 -5.11 -11.27 -1.25
CA ALA A 100 -5.22 -10.90 0.16
C ALA A 100 -6.67 -10.58 0.57
N ILE A 101 -7.41 -9.89 -0.28
CA ILE A 101 -8.84 -9.57 -0.06
C ILE A 101 -9.66 -10.86 -0.09
N GLU A 102 -9.46 -11.72 -1.10
CA GLU A 102 -10.22 -12.98 -1.23
C GLU A 102 -9.97 -13.93 -0.04
N ALA A 103 -8.72 -14.04 0.42
CA ALA A 103 -8.39 -14.82 1.60
C ALA A 103 -9.10 -14.29 2.87
N ARG A 104 -9.29 -12.99 2.98
CA ARG A 104 -10.02 -12.37 4.11
C ARG A 104 -11.54 -12.53 4.00
N ARG A 105 -12.08 -12.55 2.79
CA ARG A 105 -13.52 -12.53 2.52
C ARG A 105 -14.30 -13.60 3.28
N THR A 106 -13.74 -14.79 3.41
CA THR A 106 -14.36 -15.93 4.13
C THR A 106 -14.35 -15.80 5.65
N THR A 107 -13.53 -14.90 6.20
CA THR A 107 -13.34 -14.70 7.65
C THR A 107 -13.95 -13.41 8.16
N LEU A 108 -14.50 -12.56 7.28
CA LEU A 108 -15.13 -11.31 7.68
C LEU A 108 -16.38 -11.57 8.53
N PRO A 109 -16.59 -10.82 9.63
CA PRO A 109 -17.82 -10.86 10.40
C PRO A 109 -18.97 -10.28 9.58
N SER A 110 -20.21 -10.65 9.93
CA SER A 110 -21.36 -9.93 9.37
C SER A 110 -21.34 -8.46 9.82
N PRO A 111 -21.96 -7.52 9.06
CA PRO A 111 -22.06 -6.12 9.46
C PRO A 111 -22.65 -5.92 10.86
N GLU A 112 -23.63 -6.74 11.26
CA GLU A 112 -24.26 -6.70 12.58
C GLU A 112 -23.27 -7.17 13.67
N ALA A 113 -22.53 -8.25 13.43
CA ALA A 113 -21.51 -8.74 14.34
C ALA A 113 -20.39 -7.71 14.54
N TYR A 114 -19.95 -7.07 13.43
CA TYR A 114 -18.96 -5.99 13.47
C TYR A 114 -19.45 -4.79 14.30
N ARG A 115 -20.70 -4.32 14.08
CA ARG A 115 -21.29 -3.23 14.87
C ARG A 115 -21.31 -3.56 16.35
N LYS A 116 -21.82 -4.75 16.71
CA LYS A 116 -21.88 -5.21 18.10
C LYS A 116 -20.50 -5.27 18.75
N GLN A 117 -19.50 -5.81 18.06
CA GLN A 117 -18.13 -5.94 18.56
C GLN A 117 -17.51 -4.57 18.86
N ASN A 118 -17.79 -3.57 18.04
CA ASN A 118 -17.18 -2.24 18.12
C ASN A 118 -18.06 -1.21 18.83
N GLY A 119 -19.21 -1.61 19.41
CA GLY A 119 -20.13 -0.71 20.12
C GLY A 119 -20.71 0.39 19.23
N LEU A 120 -21.01 0.04 17.97
CA LEU A 120 -21.62 0.90 16.98
C LEU A 120 -23.15 0.77 17.03
N ASP A 121 -23.84 1.84 16.63
CA ASP A 121 -25.30 1.85 16.49
C ASP A 121 -25.76 1.41 15.08
N ASP A 122 -27.07 1.57 14.79
CA ASP A 122 -27.68 1.12 13.53
C ASP A 122 -27.49 2.09 12.35
N ARG A 123 -26.90 3.27 12.59
CA ARG A 123 -26.62 4.21 11.50
C ARG A 123 -25.66 3.61 10.47
N PRO A 124 -25.78 3.98 9.20
CA PRO A 124 -24.86 3.55 8.17
C PRO A 124 -23.42 4.02 8.50
N ILE A 125 -22.43 3.16 8.20
CA ILE A 125 -21.02 3.39 8.53
C ILE A 125 -20.33 4.05 7.32
N ILE A 126 -19.55 5.10 7.61
CA ILE A 126 -18.54 5.62 6.68
C ILE A 126 -17.17 5.24 7.22
N ALA A 127 -16.44 4.42 6.46
CA ALA A 127 -15.07 4.04 6.79
C ALA A 127 -14.09 5.18 6.49
N LEU A 128 -13.15 5.41 7.41
CA LEU A 128 -12.09 6.40 7.25
C LEU A 128 -10.73 5.69 7.22
N LEU A 129 -10.09 5.68 6.06
CA LEU A 129 -8.73 5.18 5.89
C LEU A 129 -7.78 6.39 5.78
N ALA A 130 -7.39 6.94 6.91
CA ALA A 130 -6.60 8.16 6.98
C ALA A 130 -5.11 7.98 6.63
N GLY A 131 -4.69 6.73 6.39
CA GLY A 131 -3.33 6.36 6.05
C GLY A 131 -2.65 5.52 7.12
N SER A 132 -1.45 5.03 6.81
CA SER A 132 -0.65 4.14 7.66
C SER A 132 0.64 4.81 8.18
N ARG A 133 0.84 6.10 7.91
CA ARG A 133 2.01 6.88 8.33
C ARG A 133 1.59 8.10 9.14
N ARG A 134 2.45 8.50 10.11
CA ARG A 134 2.19 9.68 10.97
C ARG A 134 1.85 10.95 10.18
N GLY A 135 2.53 11.18 9.06
CA GLY A 135 2.27 12.34 8.20
C GLY A 135 0.89 12.30 7.54
N GLU A 136 0.50 11.12 7.04
CA GLU A 136 -0.81 10.92 6.42
C GLU A 136 -1.94 11.15 7.44
N ILE A 137 -1.83 10.56 8.65
CA ILE A 137 -2.81 10.77 9.72
C ILE A 137 -2.92 12.25 10.09
N ARG A 138 -1.78 12.93 10.26
CA ARG A 138 -1.75 14.38 10.59
C ARG A 138 -2.46 15.23 9.55
N ASP A 139 -2.28 14.90 8.28
CA ASP A 139 -2.74 15.74 7.17
C ASP A 139 -4.20 15.42 6.79
N ASN A 140 -4.63 14.16 6.90
CA ASN A 140 -5.95 13.70 6.43
C ASN A 140 -7.01 13.62 7.54
N LEU A 141 -6.66 13.08 8.71
CA LEU A 141 -7.66 12.81 9.75
C LEU A 141 -8.39 14.05 10.25
N PRO A 142 -7.77 15.25 10.39
CA PRO A 142 -8.50 16.46 10.76
C PRO A 142 -9.56 16.88 9.73
N LEU A 143 -9.32 16.60 8.44
CA LEU A 143 -10.30 16.89 7.38
C LEU A 143 -11.46 15.89 7.44
N MET A 144 -11.16 14.63 7.69
CA MET A 144 -12.15 13.56 7.87
C MET A 144 -13.01 13.81 9.12
N ALA A 145 -12.42 14.34 10.21
CA ALA A 145 -13.13 14.71 11.43
C ALA A 145 -14.17 15.80 11.15
N ARG A 146 -13.79 16.85 10.42
CA ARG A 146 -14.74 17.89 10.01
C ARG A 146 -15.85 17.38 9.09
N LEU A 147 -15.58 16.36 8.30
CA LEU A 147 -16.60 15.73 7.47
C LEU A 147 -17.68 15.07 8.33
N SER A 148 -17.30 14.39 9.43
CA SER A 148 -18.26 13.71 10.31
C SER A 148 -19.30 14.64 10.94
N GLU A 149 -18.95 15.91 11.14
CA GLU A 149 -19.87 16.92 11.68
C GLU A 149 -20.98 17.30 10.70
N LYS A 150 -20.75 17.11 9.39
CA LYS A 150 -21.71 17.47 8.33
C LYS A 150 -22.72 16.38 8.02
N PHE A 151 -22.47 15.16 8.48
CA PHE A 151 -23.29 13.98 8.18
C PHE A 151 -23.67 13.24 9.47
N PRO A 152 -24.53 13.84 10.33
CA PRO A 152 -24.89 13.27 11.64
C PRO A 152 -25.69 11.96 11.54
N ASP A 153 -26.32 11.70 10.40
CA ASP A 153 -27.09 10.48 10.14
C ASP A 153 -26.20 9.26 9.88
N TYR A 154 -24.89 9.49 9.74
CA TYR A 154 -23.87 8.46 9.58
C TYR A 154 -23.01 8.34 10.85
N GLN A 155 -22.48 7.15 11.06
CA GLN A 155 -21.40 6.95 12.01
C GLN A 155 -20.08 6.75 11.29
N PHE A 156 -19.03 7.40 11.78
CA PHE A 156 -17.71 7.37 11.16
C PHE A 156 -16.78 6.47 11.95
N VAL A 157 -16.09 5.58 11.27
CA VAL A 157 -15.14 4.63 11.87
C VAL A 157 -13.78 4.78 11.21
N VAL A 158 -12.76 5.17 11.97
CA VAL A 158 -11.38 5.19 11.48
C VAL A 158 -10.69 3.88 11.76
N ALA A 159 -10.20 3.23 10.71
CA ALA A 159 -9.37 2.04 10.80
C ALA A 159 -7.90 2.46 10.99
N GLY A 160 -7.40 2.28 12.20
CA GLY A 160 -6.01 2.54 12.55
C GLY A 160 -5.16 1.28 12.47
N VAL A 161 -3.86 1.44 12.62
CA VAL A 161 -2.85 0.39 12.51
C VAL A 161 -2.07 0.27 13.84
N HIS A 162 -1.74 -0.96 14.26
CA HIS A 162 -1.10 -1.23 15.56
C HIS A 162 0.28 -0.59 15.75
N TRP A 163 1.03 -0.33 14.66
CA TRP A 163 2.35 0.30 14.75
C TRP A 163 2.32 1.82 14.93
N LEU A 164 1.13 2.43 14.92
CA LEU A 164 0.91 3.82 15.28
C LEU A 164 0.14 3.90 16.60
N ASP A 165 0.61 4.74 17.51
CA ASP A 165 -0.03 4.94 18.79
C ASP A 165 -1.46 5.48 18.61
N LYS A 166 -2.42 4.93 19.35
CA LYS A 166 -3.82 5.37 19.35
C LYS A 166 -3.97 6.85 19.69
N SER A 167 -3.12 7.36 20.58
CA SER A 167 -3.11 8.77 20.97
C SER A 167 -2.89 9.72 19.78
N LEU A 168 -2.19 9.27 18.74
CA LEU A 168 -2.03 10.05 17.52
C LEU A 168 -3.37 10.27 16.81
N TYR A 169 -4.20 9.25 16.75
CA TYR A 169 -5.55 9.34 16.16
C TYR A 169 -6.46 10.19 17.06
N GLU A 170 -6.48 9.91 18.36
CA GLU A 170 -7.31 10.64 19.35
C GLU A 170 -7.05 12.14 19.31
N LYS A 171 -5.79 12.55 19.17
CA LYS A 171 -5.40 13.95 19.02
C LYS A 171 -6.15 14.67 17.89
N TYR A 172 -6.35 14.00 16.76
CA TYR A 172 -6.97 14.60 15.57
C TYR A 172 -8.47 14.34 15.46
N MET A 173 -9.02 13.51 16.35
CA MET A 173 -10.46 13.24 16.46
C MET A 173 -11.10 13.96 17.66
N THR A 174 -10.36 14.76 18.40
CA THR A 174 -10.85 15.46 19.60
C THR A 174 -12.13 16.25 19.26
N GLY A 175 -13.19 16.01 20.03
CA GLY A 175 -14.49 16.66 19.84
C GLY A 175 -15.36 16.05 18.74
N SER A 176 -14.89 15.04 18.00
CA SER A 176 -15.68 14.33 17.00
C SER A 176 -16.33 13.05 17.58
N SER A 177 -17.37 12.57 16.91
CA SER A 177 -18.04 11.28 17.22
C SER A 177 -17.42 10.09 16.53
N ILE A 178 -16.22 10.22 15.95
CA ILE A 178 -15.55 9.17 15.20
C ILE A 178 -15.13 8.03 16.14
N ARG A 179 -15.45 6.81 15.75
CA ARG A 179 -14.99 5.60 16.45
C ARG A 179 -13.64 5.15 15.89
N TYR A 180 -12.70 4.81 16.76
CA TYR A 180 -11.41 4.21 16.40
C TYR A 180 -11.48 2.70 16.55
N VAL A 181 -11.00 1.98 15.53
CA VAL A 181 -10.74 0.53 15.55
C VAL A 181 -9.31 0.27 15.09
N CYS A 182 -8.67 -0.78 15.62
CA CYS A 182 -7.28 -1.12 15.29
C CYS A 182 -7.23 -2.39 14.48
N ASP A 183 -6.45 -2.38 13.36
CA ASP A 183 -6.23 -3.55 12.48
C ASP A 183 -7.50 -4.23 11.96
N GLN A 184 -8.57 -3.46 11.78
CA GLN A 184 -9.87 -3.94 11.28
C GLN A 184 -10.25 -3.24 9.97
N THR A 185 -9.29 -3.02 9.07
CA THR A 185 -9.53 -2.31 7.80
C THR A 185 -10.58 -3.03 6.95
N TYR A 186 -10.40 -4.32 6.69
CA TYR A 186 -11.29 -5.09 5.83
C TYR A 186 -12.68 -5.29 6.48
N GLU A 187 -12.71 -5.52 7.78
CA GLU A 187 -13.96 -5.64 8.55
C GLU A 187 -14.75 -4.33 8.52
N THR A 188 -14.05 -3.20 8.65
CA THR A 188 -14.66 -1.87 8.58
C THR A 188 -15.21 -1.58 7.18
N LEU A 189 -14.43 -1.86 6.13
CA LEU A 189 -14.84 -1.66 4.75
C LEU A 189 -16.03 -2.55 4.39
N ALA A 190 -16.02 -3.82 4.79
CA ALA A 190 -17.11 -4.75 4.52
C ALA A 190 -18.44 -4.37 5.22
N ALA A 191 -18.37 -3.67 6.35
CA ALA A 191 -19.53 -3.20 7.09
C ALA A 191 -19.96 -1.77 6.69
N ALA A 192 -19.15 -1.05 5.91
CA ALA A 192 -19.37 0.34 5.55
C ALA A 192 -20.23 0.48 4.28
N GLU A 193 -21.06 1.53 4.25
CA GLU A 193 -21.80 1.95 3.05
C GLU A 193 -20.92 2.76 2.08
N ALA A 194 -19.97 3.51 2.65
CA ALA A 194 -19.02 4.31 1.88
C ALA A 194 -17.68 4.43 2.63
N ALA A 195 -16.63 4.81 1.91
CA ALA A 195 -15.32 5.04 2.49
C ALA A 195 -14.69 6.34 2.01
N VAL A 196 -13.97 7.02 2.92
CA VAL A 196 -13.08 8.13 2.60
C VAL A 196 -11.65 7.63 2.79
N VAL A 197 -10.92 7.55 1.70
CA VAL A 197 -9.60 6.91 1.70
C VAL A 197 -8.49 7.87 1.29
N THR A 198 -7.33 7.71 1.94
CA THR A 198 -6.09 8.36 1.50
C THR A 198 -5.62 7.72 0.19
N SER A 199 -5.24 8.55 -0.78
CA SER A 199 -4.69 8.07 -2.05
C SER A 199 -3.49 7.14 -1.82
N GLY A 200 -3.51 5.98 -2.45
CA GLY A 200 -2.48 4.95 -2.35
C GLY A 200 -3.05 3.55 -2.53
N THR A 201 -2.42 2.56 -1.90
CA THR A 201 -2.87 1.16 -1.96
C THR A 201 -4.27 0.98 -1.38
N ALA A 202 -4.61 1.73 -0.33
CA ALA A 202 -5.93 1.69 0.30
C ALA A 202 -7.11 2.00 -0.64
N THR A 203 -6.87 2.66 -1.78
CA THR A 203 -7.92 2.88 -2.79
C THR A 203 -8.25 1.65 -3.63
N LEU A 204 -7.50 0.57 -3.46
CA LEU A 204 -7.68 -0.71 -4.16
C LEU A 204 -8.31 -1.77 -3.24
N GLU A 205 -8.37 -1.51 -1.95
CA GLU A 205 -9.02 -2.35 -0.93
C GLU A 205 -10.53 -2.12 -0.91
#